data_dd62f941ebbccb89d87f11b5e156c842
#
_entry.id   dd62f941ebbccb89d87f11b5e156c842
#
_cell.length_a   1.000
_cell.length_b   1.000
_cell.length_c   1.000
_cell.angle_alpha   90.00
_cell.angle_beta   90.00
_cell.angle_gamma   90.00
#
_symmetry.space_group_name_H-M   'P 1'
#
loop_
_entity.id
_entity.type
_entity.pdbx_description
1 polymer ?
#
loop_
_entity_poly.entity_id
_entity_poly.type
_entity_poly.pdbx_seq_one_letter_code
_entity_poly.pdbx_strand_id
1 'polypeptide(L)'
;MLTSQHLYSNLFTWPWIFSTGNAKQIDSLPISQNFDFYSPNMLATELNAKNNKMFKLGSLAKMNGFEITELHTARGDTMGMKLLMELLHNKNPELFKKSISFTNKQDVLSKIKDVDYFCHPETFFGKTRQFTTSYLCEHPVYKGYHLCFDLKHDPEVLFDDITNSDLGKKLNAAPKKYRTIKAGKNPLIQDKSNATLYEDEYTTLGHAVLEKRANFIIKNRDELANRVSLIISDQFQDKYVDQTEPLPEEMIFSLNPSAEDKSLMNNYVVANTMQDKLKIHKHFKGPLKHLSEMILLDNYDKEAFSKEEYTRVRKDISRRLLSTSKEAFPTIPDAMSRIDSLREENKDNPAKLKKIENINKHLEILTEEHEEYL
;
A
#
# COMPACT_ATOMS: atom_id res chain seq x y z
N MET A 1 -2.40 -19.04 2.85
CA MET A 1 -0.95 -19.00 3.12
C MET A 1 -0.28 -19.38 1.80
N LEU A 2 0.41 -18.46 1.12
CA LEU A 2 1.27 -18.84 -0.01
C LEU A 2 2.37 -19.72 0.58
N THR A 3 2.60 -20.89 -0.02
CA THR A 3 3.75 -21.71 0.37
C THR A 3 5.03 -20.91 0.09
N SER A 4 6.10 -21.12 0.87
CA SER A 4 7.40 -20.50 0.65
C SER A 4 7.85 -20.65 -0.81
N GLN A 5 7.63 -21.81 -1.41
CA GLN A 5 7.90 -22.11 -2.81
C GLN A 5 7.24 -21.11 -3.79
N HIS A 6 5.98 -20.76 -3.57
CA HIS A 6 5.30 -19.78 -4.40
C HIS A 6 5.85 -18.37 -4.19
N LEU A 7 6.21 -18.02 -2.96
CA LEU A 7 6.77 -16.72 -2.65
C LEU A 7 8.11 -16.52 -3.38
N TYR A 8 9.06 -17.42 -3.19
CA TYR A 8 10.40 -17.30 -3.79
C TYR A 8 10.37 -17.40 -5.32
N SER A 9 9.56 -18.28 -5.88
CA SER A 9 9.39 -18.35 -7.34
C SER A 9 8.82 -17.06 -7.92
N ASN A 10 7.86 -16.42 -7.24
CA ASN A 10 7.28 -15.16 -7.67
C ASN A 10 8.27 -13.99 -7.56
N LEU A 11 9.20 -14.01 -6.61
CA LEU A 11 10.24 -12.98 -6.48
C LEU A 11 11.16 -12.91 -7.71
N PHE A 12 11.39 -14.04 -8.41
CA PHE A 12 12.14 -14.06 -9.67
C PHE A 12 11.37 -13.53 -10.89
N THR A 13 10.05 -13.53 -10.83
CA THR A 13 9.20 -13.11 -11.97
C THR A 13 8.48 -11.79 -11.70
N TRP A 14 8.61 -11.24 -10.51
CA TRP A 14 7.84 -10.11 -10.00
C TRP A 14 7.71 -8.92 -10.95
N PRO A 15 8.78 -8.33 -11.53
CA PRO A 15 8.62 -7.15 -12.38
C PRO A 15 7.78 -7.39 -13.63
N TRP A 16 7.65 -8.63 -14.07
CA TRP A 16 6.97 -9.00 -15.30
C TRP A 16 5.50 -9.37 -15.12
N ILE A 17 5.13 -9.93 -13.98
CA ILE A 17 3.74 -10.35 -13.69
C ILE A 17 2.79 -9.14 -13.71
N PHE A 18 3.28 -7.99 -13.29
CA PHE A 18 2.48 -6.75 -13.24
C PHE A 18 2.70 -5.83 -14.44
N SER A 19 3.48 -6.24 -15.44
CA SER A 19 3.57 -5.53 -16.70
C SER A 19 2.33 -5.83 -17.53
N THR A 20 1.35 -4.95 -17.45
CA THR A 20 0.04 -5.10 -18.09
C THR A 20 0.02 -4.64 -19.55
N GLY A 21 1.18 -4.32 -20.13
CA GLY A 21 1.27 -3.73 -21.47
C GLY A 21 0.55 -2.39 -21.53
N ASN A 22 -0.47 -2.27 -22.39
CA ASN A 22 -1.29 -1.06 -22.51
C ASN A 22 -2.46 -0.99 -21.51
N ALA A 23 -2.71 -2.06 -20.74
CA ALA A 23 -3.78 -2.07 -19.75
C ALA A 23 -3.41 -1.16 -18.56
N LYS A 24 -4.41 -0.52 -17.97
CA LYS A 24 -4.26 0.38 -16.82
C LYS A 24 -4.77 -0.31 -15.56
N GLN A 25 -4.03 -0.13 -14.48
CA GLN A 25 -4.49 -0.56 -13.15
C GLN A 25 -5.33 0.54 -12.51
N ILE A 26 -6.49 0.17 -11.99
CA ILE A 26 -7.37 1.05 -11.21
C ILE A 26 -7.71 0.37 -9.87
N ASP A 27 -7.96 1.20 -8.86
CA ASP A 27 -8.41 0.74 -7.55
C ASP A 27 -9.92 0.99 -7.42
N SER A 28 -10.70 -0.07 -7.22
CA SER A 28 -12.16 0.01 -7.12
C SER A 28 -12.65 0.70 -5.86
N LEU A 29 -11.85 0.67 -4.78
CA LEU A 29 -12.25 1.25 -3.50
C LEU A 29 -12.43 2.78 -3.57
N PRO A 30 -11.45 3.58 -4.02
CA PRO A 30 -11.65 5.01 -4.20
C PRO A 30 -12.78 5.35 -5.17
N ILE A 31 -12.95 4.56 -6.25
CA ILE A 31 -14.03 4.77 -7.21
C ILE A 31 -15.40 4.62 -6.51
N SER A 32 -15.59 3.55 -5.74
CA SER A 32 -16.84 3.32 -4.99
C SER A 32 -17.12 4.43 -3.96
N GLN A 33 -16.08 4.90 -3.27
CA GLN A 33 -16.18 6.01 -2.32
C GLN A 33 -16.54 7.33 -3.00
N ASN A 34 -15.99 7.59 -4.18
CA ASN A 34 -16.32 8.76 -4.98
C ASN A 34 -17.77 8.71 -5.46
N PHE A 35 -18.25 7.54 -5.88
CA PHE A 35 -19.65 7.37 -6.28
C PHE A 35 -20.61 7.60 -5.14
N ASP A 36 -20.33 7.08 -3.96
CA ASP A 36 -21.15 7.31 -2.77
C ASP A 36 -21.26 8.80 -2.41
N PHE A 37 -20.21 9.56 -2.64
CA PHE A 37 -20.16 10.99 -2.32
C PHE A 37 -20.78 11.87 -3.43
N TYR A 38 -20.35 11.71 -4.69
CA TYR A 38 -20.76 12.57 -5.80
C TYR A 38 -22.06 12.15 -6.48
N SER A 39 -22.52 10.92 -6.23
CA SER A 39 -23.77 10.38 -6.76
C SER A 39 -24.56 9.70 -5.64
N PRO A 40 -25.08 10.47 -4.67
CA PRO A 40 -25.78 9.92 -3.51
C PRO A 40 -26.90 8.96 -3.93
N ASN A 41 -27.06 7.87 -3.18
CA ASN A 41 -28.08 6.83 -3.38
C ASN A 41 -27.90 5.94 -4.64
N MET A 42 -26.83 6.11 -5.42
CA MET A 42 -26.56 5.24 -6.56
C MET A 42 -25.86 3.95 -6.18
N LEU A 43 -25.13 3.93 -5.06
CA LEU A 43 -24.43 2.78 -4.51
C LEU A 43 -24.96 2.48 -3.10
N ALA A 44 -25.56 1.31 -2.91
CA ALA A 44 -26.01 0.87 -1.61
C ALA A 44 -24.80 0.40 -0.77
N THR A 45 -24.69 0.90 0.46
CA THR A 45 -23.60 0.60 1.39
C THR A 45 -24.14 0.16 2.73
N GLU A 46 -23.47 -0.80 3.38
CA GLU A 46 -23.74 -1.24 4.74
C GLU A 46 -23.02 -0.33 5.74
N LEU A 47 -23.57 -0.20 6.93
CA LEU A 47 -22.93 0.52 8.04
C LEU A 47 -22.29 -0.47 9.02
N ASN A 48 -21.09 -0.16 9.53
CA ASN A 48 -20.46 -0.90 10.59
C ASN A 48 -21.03 -0.51 11.96
N ALA A 49 -20.60 -1.21 13.03
CA ALA A 49 -21.03 -0.95 14.41
C ALA A 49 -20.77 0.48 14.91
N LYS A 50 -19.87 1.23 14.24
CA LYS A 50 -19.57 2.64 14.53
C LYS A 50 -20.32 3.61 13.62
N ASN A 51 -21.34 3.14 12.91
CA ASN A 51 -22.16 3.90 11.95
C ASN A 51 -21.34 4.50 10.79
N ASN A 52 -20.25 3.85 10.39
CA ASN A 52 -19.45 4.22 9.23
C ASN A 52 -19.78 3.33 8.04
N LYS A 53 -19.83 3.91 6.84
CA LYS A 53 -20.07 3.17 5.59
C LYS A 53 -18.94 2.17 5.31
N MET A 54 -19.30 0.98 4.85
CA MET A 54 -18.37 -0.10 4.50
C MET A 54 -18.30 -0.26 2.98
N PHE A 55 -17.07 -0.20 2.46
CA PHE A 55 -16.78 -0.36 1.02
C PHE A 55 -16.06 -1.67 0.72
N LYS A 56 -16.20 -2.68 1.57
CA LYS A 56 -15.68 -4.03 1.28
C LYS A 56 -16.46 -4.65 0.14
N LEU A 57 -15.79 -5.30 -0.81
CA LEU A 57 -16.40 -5.88 -2.00
C LEU A 57 -17.59 -6.79 -1.68
N GLY A 58 -17.44 -7.70 -0.70
CA GLY A 58 -18.52 -8.59 -0.28
C GLY A 58 -19.75 -7.86 0.27
N SER A 59 -19.56 -6.77 1.04
CA SER A 59 -20.64 -5.93 1.55
C SER A 59 -21.34 -5.18 0.40
N LEU A 60 -20.55 -4.56 -0.50
CA LEU A 60 -21.10 -3.88 -1.67
C LEU A 60 -21.86 -4.84 -2.58
N ALA A 61 -21.32 -6.03 -2.81
CA ALA A 61 -22.00 -7.07 -3.61
C ALA A 61 -23.37 -7.42 -3.04
N LYS A 62 -23.43 -7.72 -1.75
CA LYS A 62 -24.67 -8.05 -1.04
C LYS A 62 -25.69 -6.92 -1.11
N MET A 63 -25.28 -5.69 -0.81
CA MET A 63 -26.17 -4.53 -0.76
C MET A 63 -26.70 -4.11 -2.12
N ASN A 64 -26.00 -4.44 -3.21
CA ASN A 64 -26.38 -4.10 -4.58
C ASN A 64 -26.93 -5.30 -5.38
N GLY A 65 -27.25 -6.41 -4.69
CA GLY A 65 -27.93 -7.57 -5.29
C GLY A 65 -27.07 -8.43 -6.21
N PHE A 66 -25.74 -8.47 -5.99
CA PHE A 66 -24.86 -9.35 -6.76
C PHE A 66 -24.86 -10.76 -6.16
N GLU A 67 -25.24 -11.74 -6.94
CA GLU A 67 -25.14 -13.15 -6.59
C GLU A 67 -23.73 -13.67 -6.84
N ILE A 68 -22.89 -13.69 -5.80
CA ILE A 68 -21.53 -14.21 -5.85
C ILE A 68 -21.46 -15.44 -4.95
N THR A 69 -21.36 -16.61 -5.55
CA THR A 69 -21.40 -17.90 -4.85
C THR A 69 -20.10 -18.25 -4.13
N GLU A 70 -18.97 -17.66 -4.52
CA GLU A 70 -17.63 -18.03 -4.05
C GLU A 70 -16.83 -16.80 -3.58
N LEU A 71 -17.42 -15.95 -2.71
CA LEU A 71 -16.71 -14.84 -2.06
C LEU A 71 -15.43 -15.36 -1.36
N HIS A 72 -14.38 -14.56 -1.41
CA HIS A 72 -13.03 -14.88 -0.91
C HIS A 72 -12.26 -15.94 -1.71
N THR A 73 -12.72 -16.23 -2.94
CA THR A 73 -11.90 -16.90 -3.95
C THR A 73 -11.47 -15.88 -5.01
N ALA A 74 -10.35 -16.14 -5.69
CA ALA A 74 -9.88 -15.26 -6.76
C ALA A 74 -10.94 -15.07 -7.87
N ARG A 75 -11.70 -16.11 -8.19
CA ARG A 75 -12.78 -16.08 -9.19
C ARG A 75 -13.96 -15.25 -8.68
N GLY A 76 -14.44 -15.51 -7.47
CA GLY A 76 -15.57 -14.80 -6.88
C GLY A 76 -15.30 -13.32 -6.71
N ASP A 77 -14.11 -12.96 -6.20
CA ASP A 77 -13.72 -11.57 -6.02
C ASP A 77 -13.55 -10.84 -7.36
N THR A 78 -12.99 -11.50 -8.39
CA THR A 78 -12.89 -10.93 -9.75
C THR A 78 -14.27 -10.68 -10.36
N MET A 79 -15.20 -11.64 -10.22
CA MET A 79 -16.56 -11.49 -10.71
C MET A 79 -17.31 -10.37 -9.96
N GLY A 80 -17.17 -10.31 -8.66
CA GLY A 80 -17.74 -9.24 -7.85
C GLY A 80 -17.24 -7.85 -8.24
N MET A 81 -15.94 -7.74 -8.51
CA MET A 81 -15.34 -6.49 -8.96
C MET A 81 -15.84 -6.08 -10.34
N LYS A 82 -15.97 -7.05 -11.28
CA LYS A 82 -16.54 -6.80 -12.61
C LYS A 82 -17.96 -6.24 -12.48
N LEU A 83 -18.84 -6.92 -11.75
CA LEU A 83 -20.23 -6.49 -11.55
C LEU A 83 -20.33 -5.11 -10.90
N LEU A 84 -19.46 -4.82 -9.92
CA LEU A 84 -19.40 -3.51 -9.29
C LEU A 84 -19.00 -2.43 -10.29
N MET A 85 -17.98 -2.65 -11.11
CA MET A 85 -17.54 -1.67 -12.11
C MET A 85 -18.62 -1.46 -13.19
N GLU A 86 -19.32 -2.49 -13.64
CA GLU A 86 -20.45 -2.41 -14.56
C GLU A 86 -21.60 -1.61 -13.95
N LEU A 87 -21.95 -1.84 -12.68
CA LEU A 87 -22.95 -1.08 -11.96
C LEU A 87 -22.60 0.42 -11.94
N LEU A 88 -21.38 0.76 -11.52
CA LEU A 88 -20.93 2.15 -11.41
C LEU A 88 -20.92 2.83 -12.77
N HIS A 89 -20.43 2.16 -13.82
CA HIS A 89 -20.47 2.67 -15.18
C HIS A 89 -21.90 2.95 -15.65
N ASN A 90 -22.83 2.01 -15.43
CA ASN A 90 -24.20 2.15 -15.87
C ASN A 90 -25.00 3.22 -15.08
N LYS A 91 -24.69 3.41 -13.79
CA LYS A 91 -25.37 4.39 -12.94
C LYS A 91 -24.94 5.83 -13.21
N ASN A 92 -23.66 6.07 -13.45
CA ASN A 92 -23.14 7.40 -13.79
C ASN A 92 -21.87 7.27 -14.67
N PRO A 93 -22.05 7.14 -16.01
CA PRO A 93 -20.93 6.98 -16.95
C PRO A 93 -19.92 8.12 -16.91
N GLU A 94 -20.37 9.36 -16.70
CA GLU A 94 -19.51 10.54 -16.66
C GLU A 94 -18.60 10.52 -15.43
N LEU A 95 -19.15 10.25 -14.24
CA LEU A 95 -18.34 10.12 -13.02
C LEU A 95 -17.40 8.93 -13.10
N PHE A 96 -17.84 7.80 -13.68
CA PHE A 96 -17.01 6.64 -13.91
C PHE A 96 -15.82 6.98 -14.81
N LYS A 97 -16.05 7.60 -15.94
CA LYS A 97 -15.02 8.05 -16.88
C LYS A 97 -14.01 8.99 -16.20
N LYS A 98 -14.48 9.96 -15.41
CA LYS A 98 -13.63 10.85 -14.64
C LYS A 98 -12.79 10.09 -13.61
N SER A 99 -13.39 9.13 -12.90
CA SER A 99 -12.71 8.33 -11.86
C SER A 99 -11.58 7.44 -12.39
N ILE A 100 -11.63 7.07 -13.68
CA ILE A 100 -10.60 6.25 -14.33
C ILE A 100 -9.68 7.05 -15.28
N SER A 101 -9.83 8.38 -15.35
CA SER A 101 -9.08 9.21 -16.29
C SER A 101 -7.59 9.30 -15.96
N PHE A 102 -7.25 9.38 -14.68
CA PHE A 102 -5.89 9.62 -14.21
C PHE A 102 -5.21 8.31 -13.79
N THR A 103 -4.83 7.51 -14.76
CA THR A 103 -4.14 6.22 -14.55
C THR A 103 -2.63 6.30 -14.75
N ASN A 104 -2.11 7.43 -15.22
CA ASN A 104 -0.69 7.72 -15.42
C ASN A 104 -0.26 8.81 -14.43
N LYS A 105 0.86 8.59 -13.73
CA LYS A 105 1.39 9.54 -12.74
C LYS A 105 1.72 10.91 -13.35
N GLN A 106 2.19 10.93 -14.58
CA GLN A 106 2.55 12.18 -15.27
C GLN A 106 1.31 13.00 -15.60
N ASP A 107 0.24 12.36 -16.05
CA ASP A 107 -1.03 13.05 -16.36
C ASP A 107 -1.64 13.69 -15.10
N VAL A 108 -1.55 12.98 -13.94
CA VAL A 108 -1.94 13.55 -12.64
C VAL A 108 -1.13 14.80 -12.33
N LEU A 109 0.21 14.69 -12.43
CA LEU A 109 1.12 15.79 -12.12
C LEU A 109 0.86 17.00 -13.02
N SER A 110 0.74 16.81 -14.33
CA SER A 110 0.41 17.88 -15.26
C SER A 110 -0.91 18.54 -14.87
N LYS A 111 -1.96 17.73 -14.65
CA LYS A 111 -3.29 18.28 -14.30
C LYS A 111 -3.28 19.14 -13.04
N ILE A 112 -2.59 18.72 -11.97
CA ILE A 112 -2.56 19.48 -10.70
C ILE A 112 -1.63 20.69 -10.74
N LYS A 113 -0.65 20.72 -11.67
CA LYS A 113 0.26 21.86 -11.86
C LYS A 113 -0.29 22.95 -12.80
N ASP A 114 -1.10 22.53 -13.78
CA ASP A 114 -1.58 23.40 -14.85
C ASP A 114 -2.79 24.25 -14.42
N VAL A 115 -3.28 24.04 -13.19
CA VAL A 115 -4.43 24.78 -12.63
C VAL A 115 -4.04 25.52 -11.36
N ASP A 116 -4.70 26.63 -11.08
CA ASP A 116 -4.46 27.41 -9.87
C ASP A 116 -4.82 26.61 -8.62
N TYR A 117 -5.98 25.98 -8.66
CA TYR A 117 -6.46 25.06 -7.63
C TYR A 117 -7.46 24.07 -8.22
N PHE A 118 -7.68 23.00 -7.51
CA PHE A 118 -8.55 21.89 -7.91
C PHE A 118 -9.20 21.26 -6.71
N CYS A 119 -10.20 20.40 -6.95
CA CYS A 119 -10.88 19.66 -5.91
C CYS A 119 -10.55 18.18 -6.02
N HIS A 120 -10.47 17.50 -4.87
CA HIS A 120 -10.31 16.06 -4.80
C HIS A 120 -10.98 15.49 -3.56
N PRO A 121 -11.54 14.27 -3.62
CA PRO A 121 -12.12 13.60 -2.47
C PRO A 121 -11.06 12.83 -1.67
N GLU A 122 -11.23 12.79 -0.37
CA GLU A 122 -10.55 11.86 0.53
C GLU A 122 -11.56 11.19 1.46
N THR A 123 -11.37 9.90 1.75
CA THR A 123 -12.25 9.14 2.63
C THR A 123 -11.54 8.77 3.93
N PHE A 124 -12.15 9.16 5.04
CA PHE A 124 -11.68 8.85 6.39
C PHE A 124 -12.81 8.19 7.18
N PHE A 125 -12.56 7.00 7.73
CA PHE A 125 -13.53 6.26 8.54
C PHE A 125 -14.91 6.12 7.87
N GLY A 126 -14.91 5.80 6.58
CA GLY A 126 -16.14 5.62 5.80
C GLY A 126 -16.90 6.90 5.46
N LYS A 127 -16.32 8.08 5.71
CA LYS A 127 -16.86 9.38 5.31
C LYS A 127 -15.96 10.03 4.28
N THR A 128 -16.50 10.31 3.11
CA THR A 128 -15.80 11.03 2.05
C THR A 128 -16.05 12.53 2.21
N ARG A 129 -15.01 13.34 2.03
CA ARG A 129 -15.06 14.80 1.99
C ARG A 129 -14.32 15.29 0.76
N GLN A 130 -14.76 16.41 0.22
CA GLN A 130 -14.05 17.11 -0.84
C GLN A 130 -13.08 18.12 -0.23
N PHE A 131 -11.87 18.15 -0.75
CA PHE A 131 -10.86 19.16 -0.43
C PHE A 131 -10.59 20.03 -1.65
N THR A 132 -10.42 21.33 -1.41
CA THR A 132 -10.01 22.32 -2.41
C THR A 132 -8.57 22.71 -2.14
N THR A 133 -7.68 22.41 -3.08
CA THR A 133 -6.24 22.48 -2.86
C THR A 133 -5.50 23.12 -4.03
N SER A 134 -4.35 23.73 -3.74
CA SER A 134 -3.37 24.21 -4.73
C SER A 134 -2.09 23.40 -4.62
N TYR A 135 -1.50 23.03 -5.76
CA TYR A 135 -0.24 22.26 -5.79
C TYR A 135 0.90 23.05 -5.17
N LEU A 136 1.63 22.41 -4.26
CA LEU A 136 2.77 23.00 -3.58
C LEU A 136 4.09 22.39 -4.08
N CYS A 137 4.33 21.10 -3.82
CA CYS A 137 5.57 20.41 -4.21
C CYS A 137 5.37 18.89 -4.29
N GLU A 138 6.38 18.19 -4.83
CA GLU A 138 6.49 16.75 -4.67
C GLU A 138 6.93 16.42 -3.24
N HIS A 139 6.49 15.29 -2.74
CA HIS A 139 6.88 14.80 -1.42
C HIS A 139 8.37 14.42 -1.42
N PRO A 140 9.20 14.95 -0.50
CA PRO A 140 10.65 14.80 -0.58
C PRO A 140 11.15 13.34 -0.46
N VAL A 141 10.34 12.46 0.16
CA VAL A 141 10.70 11.05 0.40
C VAL A 141 9.96 10.11 -0.55
N TYR A 142 8.68 10.36 -0.83
CA TYR A 142 7.85 9.45 -1.63
C TYR A 142 7.64 9.96 -3.05
N LYS A 143 8.34 9.36 -4.02
CA LYS A 143 8.20 9.68 -5.44
C LYS A 143 6.78 9.49 -5.96
N GLY A 144 6.24 10.48 -6.65
CA GLY A 144 4.88 10.45 -7.18
C GLY A 144 3.79 10.73 -6.15
N TYR A 145 4.18 11.20 -4.97
CA TYR A 145 3.27 11.79 -3.98
C TYR A 145 3.43 13.32 -4.06
N HIS A 146 2.33 14.02 -4.15
CA HIS A 146 2.32 15.48 -4.33
C HIS A 146 1.62 16.15 -3.15
N LEU A 147 2.30 17.09 -2.53
CA LEU A 147 1.75 17.88 -1.44
C LEU A 147 0.98 19.07 -2.04
N CYS A 148 -0.26 19.21 -1.61
CA CYS A 148 -1.17 20.25 -2.08
C CYS A 148 -1.71 21.00 -0.85
N PHE A 149 -1.62 22.32 -0.85
CA PHE A 149 -2.07 23.15 0.27
C PHE A 149 -3.58 23.21 0.31
N ASP A 150 -4.18 22.99 1.48
CA ASP A 150 -5.62 23.03 1.71
C ASP A 150 -6.09 24.50 1.85
N LEU A 151 -6.80 24.99 0.84
CA LEU A 151 -7.17 26.40 0.72
C LEU A 151 -8.21 26.88 1.74
N LYS A 152 -8.74 26.00 2.60
CA LYS A 152 -9.53 26.47 3.75
C LYS A 152 -8.67 27.25 4.75
N HIS A 153 -7.37 27.01 4.76
CA HIS A 153 -6.42 27.76 5.58
C HIS A 153 -5.85 28.95 4.80
N ASP A 154 -5.56 30.02 5.50
CA ASP A 154 -4.91 31.18 4.89
C ASP A 154 -3.39 30.95 4.83
N PRO A 155 -2.81 30.82 3.61
CA PRO A 155 -1.39 30.59 3.48
C PRO A 155 -0.54 31.81 3.86
N GLU A 156 -1.03 33.03 3.60
CA GLU A 156 -0.32 34.26 3.92
C GLU A 156 -0.08 34.35 5.45
N VAL A 157 -1.13 34.11 6.23
CA VAL A 157 -1.05 34.06 7.71
C VAL A 157 -0.24 32.87 8.23
N LEU A 158 -0.31 31.74 7.56
CA LEU A 158 0.38 30.52 8.03
C LEU A 158 1.90 30.61 7.87
N PHE A 159 2.35 31.19 6.76
CA PHE A 159 3.78 31.25 6.41
C PHE A 159 4.47 32.58 6.81
N ASP A 160 3.72 33.53 7.34
CA ASP A 160 4.22 34.84 7.75
C ASP A 160 5.10 34.72 9.01
N ASP A 161 6.31 35.28 8.95
CA ASP A 161 7.32 35.41 10.01
C ASP A 161 7.38 34.23 11.00
N ILE A 162 7.37 33.00 10.50
CA ILE A 162 7.36 31.78 11.30
C ILE A 162 8.64 30.96 11.10
N THR A 163 9.22 30.42 12.17
CA THR A 163 10.34 29.47 12.10
C THR A 163 9.91 28.15 11.46
N ASN A 164 10.85 27.41 10.86
CA ASN A 164 10.53 26.08 10.28
C ASN A 164 10.07 25.08 11.36
N SER A 165 10.58 25.15 12.57
CA SER A 165 10.14 24.31 13.70
C SER A 165 8.67 24.54 14.03
N ASP A 166 8.25 25.78 14.18
CA ASP A 166 6.86 26.11 14.53
C ASP A 166 5.91 25.92 13.33
N LEU A 167 6.38 26.22 12.12
CA LEU A 167 5.66 25.90 10.90
C LEU A 167 5.41 24.38 10.80
N GLY A 168 6.41 23.54 11.11
CA GLY A 168 6.27 22.09 11.13
C GLY A 168 5.19 21.61 12.11
N LYS A 169 5.15 22.18 13.31
CA LYS A 169 4.07 21.91 14.28
C LYS A 169 2.70 22.30 13.74
N LYS A 170 2.58 23.51 13.16
CA LYS A 170 1.31 23.99 12.58
C LYS A 170 0.85 23.16 11.38
N LEU A 171 1.75 22.78 10.48
CA LEU A 171 1.44 21.96 9.30
C LEU A 171 0.89 20.57 9.67
N ASN A 172 1.42 19.97 10.74
CA ASN A 172 1.04 18.63 11.19
C ASN A 172 -0.11 18.60 12.19
N ALA A 173 -0.43 19.76 12.81
CA ALA A 173 -1.56 19.85 13.71
C ALA A 173 -2.90 19.54 12.99
N ALA A 174 -3.77 18.81 13.68
CA ALA A 174 -5.12 18.54 13.15
C ALA A 174 -5.98 19.81 13.19
N PRO A 175 -6.74 20.09 12.15
CA PRO A 175 -6.73 19.48 10.82
C PRO A 175 -5.47 19.85 10.03
N LYS A 176 -4.90 18.90 9.29
CA LYS A 176 -3.69 19.14 8.47
C LYS A 176 -3.89 20.27 7.47
N LYS A 177 -2.83 21.04 7.26
CA LYS A 177 -2.83 22.20 6.35
C LYS A 177 -2.53 21.84 4.90
N TYR A 178 -2.12 20.61 4.65
CA TYR A 178 -1.87 20.08 3.31
C TYR A 178 -2.50 18.71 3.13
N ARG A 179 -2.75 18.36 1.88
CA ARG A 179 -3.24 17.07 1.41
C ARG A 179 -2.20 16.42 0.53
N THR A 180 -2.24 15.09 0.43
CA THR A 180 -1.28 14.33 -0.38
C THR A 180 -1.99 13.63 -1.52
N ILE A 181 -1.75 14.09 -2.74
CA ILE A 181 -2.21 13.41 -3.95
C ILE A 181 -1.23 12.30 -4.31
N LYS A 182 -1.68 11.07 -4.25
CA LYS A 182 -0.91 9.89 -4.62
C LYS A 182 -1.15 9.57 -6.09
N ALA A 183 -0.28 10.06 -6.99
CA ALA A 183 -0.48 9.97 -8.42
C ALA A 183 -0.64 8.54 -8.96
N GLY A 184 -0.05 7.54 -8.29
CA GLY A 184 -0.19 6.13 -8.66
C GLY A 184 -1.45 5.43 -8.13
N LYS A 185 -2.38 6.15 -7.48
CA LYS A 185 -3.61 5.59 -6.86
C LYS A 185 -4.90 6.07 -7.52
N ASN A 186 -4.84 6.44 -8.79
CA ASN A 186 -5.99 6.90 -9.57
C ASN A 186 -6.81 7.99 -8.85
N PRO A 187 -6.20 9.12 -8.46
CA PRO A 187 -6.91 10.16 -7.75
C PRO A 187 -7.99 10.78 -8.66
N LEU A 188 -9.17 11.02 -8.13
CA LEU A 188 -10.18 11.80 -8.81
C LEU A 188 -9.85 13.29 -8.64
N ILE A 189 -9.49 13.96 -9.75
CA ILE A 189 -9.24 15.40 -9.78
C ILE A 189 -10.45 16.07 -10.42
N GLN A 190 -11.08 16.95 -9.67
CA GLN A 190 -12.25 17.72 -10.09
C GLN A 190 -11.88 19.17 -10.38
N ASP A 191 -12.65 19.79 -11.26
CA ASP A 191 -12.45 21.19 -11.63
C ASP A 191 -12.73 22.15 -10.46
N LYS A 192 -12.08 23.31 -10.48
CA LYS A 192 -12.22 24.36 -9.47
C LYS A 192 -13.66 24.88 -9.32
N SER A 193 -14.51 24.75 -10.34
CA SER A 193 -15.94 25.08 -10.26
C SER A 193 -16.69 24.29 -9.20
N ASN A 194 -16.18 23.11 -8.79
CA ASN A 194 -16.76 22.29 -7.72
C ASN A 194 -16.37 22.75 -6.31
N ALA A 195 -15.47 23.73 -6.16
CA ALA A 195 -14.84 24.07 -4.89
C ALA A 195 -15.83 24.47 -3.78
N THR A 196 -16.94 25.08 -4.14
CA THR A 196 -17.93 25.61 -3.20
C THR A 196 -19.25 24.82 -3.15
N LEU A 197 -19.28 23.60 -3.71
CA LEU A 197 -20.53 22.85 -3.87
C LEU A 197 -20.80 21.82 -2.77
N TYR A 198 -19.78 21.35 -2.05
CA TYR A 198 -19.91 20.15 -1.21
C TYR A 198 -19.55 20.36 0.25
N GLU A 199 -18.72 21.34 0.59
CA GLU A 199 -18.24 21.57 1.96
C GLU A 199 -18.46 23.03 2.36
N ASP A 200 -19.17 23.26 3.45
CA ASP A 200 -19.56 24.59 3.94
C ASP A 200 -18.37 25.53 4.17
N GLU A 201 -17.24 24.99 4.59
CA GLU A 201 -16.01 25.75 4.84
C GLU A 201 -15.53 26.48 3.58
N TYR A 202 -15.57 25.83 2.41
CA TYR A 202 -15.17 26.45 1.14
C TYR A 202 -16.30 27.28 0.53
N THR A 203 -17.55 26.87 0.74
CA THR A 203 -18.74 27.64 0.32
C THR A 203 -18.75 29.02 0.99
N THR A 204 -18.47 29.06 2.29
CA THR A 204 -18.38 30.32 3.06
C THR A 204 -17.25 31.23 2.59
N LEU A 205 -16.09 30.65 2.21
CA LEU A 205 -14.95 31.42 1.69
C LEU A 205 -15.23 32.00 0.32
N GLY A 206 -15.91 31.25 -0.54
CA GLY A 206 -16.19 31.62 -1.91
C GLY A 206 -14.98 31.59 -2.83
N HIS A 207 -15.23 31.56 -4.14
CA HIS A 207 -14.18 31.45 -5.16
C HIS A 207 -13.13 32.55 -5.11
N ALA A 208 -13.51 33.80 -4.83
CA ALA A 208 -12.58 34.94 -4.80
C ALA A 208 -11.49 34.76 -3.72
N VAL A 209 -11.85 34.27 -2.53
CA VAL A 209 -10.88 34.03 -1.45
C VAL A 209 -10.00 32.80 -1.78
N LEU A 210 -10.59 31.74 -2.31
CA LEU A 210 -9.85 30.55 -2.72
C LEU A 210 -8.83 30.87 -3.80
N GLU A 211 -9.20 31.69 -4.78
CA GLU A 211 -8.30 32.14 -5.86
C GLU A 211 -7.17 33.04 -5.31
N LYS A 212 -7.49 33.99 -4.42
CA LYS A 212 -6.44 34.80 -3.74
C LYS A 212 -5.42 33.91 -3.03
N ARG A 213 -5.87 32.91 -2.27
CA ARG A 213 -5.01 31.98 -1.55
C ARG A 213 -4.18 31.08 -2.48
N ALA A 214 -4.78 30.58 -3.56
CA ALA A 214 -4.09 29.81 -4.57
C ALA A 214 -2.98 30.64 -5.26
N ASN A 215 -3.29 31.89 -5.62
CA ASN A 215 -2.32 32.82 -6.24
C ASN A 215 -1.15 33.12 -5.31
N PHE A 216 -1.38 33.22 -4.00
CA PHE A 216 -0.30 33.36 -3.02
C PHE A 216 0.64 32.13 -3.05
N ILE A 217 0.07 30.91 -3.04
CA ILE A 217 0.87 29.67 -3.15
C ILE A 217 1.66 29.62 -4.45
N ILE A 218 1.03 29.97 -5.57
CA ILE A 218 1.68 29.93 -6.88
C ILE A 218 2.85 30.92 -6.94
N LYS A 219 2.63 32.14 -6.47
CA LYS A 219 3.64 33.23 -6.50
C LYS A 219 4.86 32.89 -5.65
N ASN A 220 4.67 32.22 -4.52
CA ASN A 220 5.73 31.92 -3.54
C ASN A 220 6.13 30.43 -3.55
N ARG A 221 5.75 29.68 -4.58
CA ARG A 221 5.83 28.21 -4.61
C ARG A 221 7.21 27.69 -4.30
N ASP A 222 8.25 28.22 -4.90
CA ASP A 222 9.60 27.70 -4.75
C ASP A 222 10.12 27.85 -3.32
N GLU A 223 9.89 28.99 -2.69
CA GLU A 223 10.25 29.22 -1.31
C GLU A 223 9.47 28.30 -0.35
N LEU A 224 8.14 28.25 -0.51
CA LEU A 224 7.27 27.44 0.33
C LEU A 224 7.55 25.93 0.17
N ALA A 225 7.81 25.49 -1.06
CA ALA A 225 8.20 24.13 -1.38
C ALA A 225 9.50 23.72 -0.69
N ASN A 226 10.52 24.59 -0.74
CA ASN A 226 11.79 24.34 -0.06
C ASN A 226 11.61 24.22 1.46
N ARG A 227 10.88 25.13 2.08
CA ARG A 227 10.61 25.11 3.53
C ARG A 227 9.84 23.85 3.95
N VAL A 228 8.76 23.51 3.24
CA VAL A 228 7.92 22.34 3.53
C VAL A 228 8.70 21.04 3.29
N SER A 229 9.50 20.98 2.24
CA SER A 229 10.33 19.80 1.94
C SER A 229 11.38 19.55 3.02
N LEU A 230 12.06 20.59 3.51
CA LEU A 230 13.01 20.46 4.63
C LEU A 230 12.31 19.95 5.89
N ILE A 231 11.20 20.57 6.30
CA ILE A 231 10.43 20.15 7.49
C ILE A 231 10.02 18.68 7.41
N ILE A 232 9.53 18.24 6.25
CA ILE A 232 9.09 16.85 6.08
C ILE A 232 10.30 15.90 6.05
N SER A 233 11.39 16.26 5.39
CA SER A 233 12.61 15.44 5.35
C SER A 233 13.17 15.20 6.75
N ASP A 234 13.25 16.24 7.59
CA ASP A 234 13.74 16.13 8.97
C ASP A 234 12.85 15.17 9.79
N GLN A 235 11.53 15.27 9.67
CA GLN A 235 10.60 14.39 10.37
C GLN A 235 10.71 12.92 9.93
N PHE A 236 11.13 12.69 8.69
CA PHE A 236 11.34 11.34 8.18
C PHE A 236 12.69 10.76 8.60
N GLN A 237 13.75 11.58 8.70
CA GLN A 237 15.04 11.14 9.21
C GLN A 237 14.91 10.60 10.63
N ASP A 238 14.18 11.29 11.51
CA ASP A 238 13.94 10.85 12.89
C ASP A 238 13.19 9.49 12.98
N LYS A 239 12.38 9.17 12.00
CA LYS A 239 11.61 7.91 11.97
C LYS A 239 12.39 6.71 11.42
N TYR A 240 13.41 6.95 10.63
CA TYR A 240 14.14 5.90 9.91
C TYR A 240 15.56 5.65 10.46
N VAL A 241 15.94 6.29 11.57
CA VAL A 241 17.24 6.09 12.24
C VAL A 241 17.41 4.65 12.76
N ASP A 242 16.32 3.91 12.98
CA ASP A 242 16.32 2.53 13.49
C ASP A 242 16.04 1.46 12.40
N GLN A 243 16.18 1.76 11.11
CA GLN A 243 15.97 0.72 10.11
C GLN A 243 17.20 -0.21 10.03
N THR A 244 17.02 -1.41 10.56
CA THR A 244 17.85 -2.58 10.21
C THR A 244 17.89 -2.76 8.69
N GLU A 245 19.01 -3.23 8.14
CA GLU A 245 19.08 -3.55 6.70
C GLU A 245 17.89 -4.43 6.31
N PRO A 246 17.22 -4.13 5.18
CA PRO A 246 16.05 -4.90 4.77
C PRO A 246 16.46 -6.33 4.46
N LEU A 247 15.64 -7.27 4.85
CA LEU A 247 15.86 -8.67 4.53
C LEU A 247 15.85 -8.89 3.00
N PRO A 248 16.57 -9.88 2.48
CA PRO A 248 16.58 -10.18 1.04
C PRO A 248 15.17 -10.33 0.45
N GLU A 249 14.22 -10.88 1.22
CA GLU A 249 12.81 -11.06 0.83
C GLU A 249 12.04 -9.75 0.73
N GLU A 250 12.44 -8.73 1.48
CA GLU A 250 11.83 -7.38 1.46
C GLU A 250 12.37 -6.52 0.31
N MET A 251 13.49 -6.91 -0.28
CA MET A 251 14.16 -6.14 -1.32
C MET A 251 13.51 -6.23 -2.70
N ILE A 252 12.42 -6.96 -2.87
CA ILE A 252 11.73 -7.17 -4.14
C ILE A 252 11.46 -5.87 -4.93
N PHE A 253 11.14 -4.78 -4.24
CA PHE A 253 10.87 -3.48 -4.87
C PHE A 253 12.12 -2.61 -5.05
N SER A 254 13.20 -2.93 -4.35
CA SER A 254 14.49 -2.21 -4.43
C SER A 254 15.51 -2.95 -5.28
N LEU A 255 15.30 -4.25 -5.54
CA LEU A 255 16.10 -5.01 -6.49
C LEU A 255 15.97 -4.40 -7.89
N ASN A 256 17.08 -3.99 -8.45
CA ASN A 256 17.16 -3.46 -9.81
C ASN A 256 18.07 -4.39 -10.65
N PRO A 257 17.62 -5.62 -10.98
CA PRO A 257 18.46 -6.62 -11.62
C PRO A 257 18.91 -6.15 -12.99
N SER A 258 20.19 -6.39 -13.29
CA SER A 258 20.80 -6.12 -14.59
C SER A 258 20.13 -6.95 -15.70
N ALA A 259 20.44 -6.67 -16.96
CA ALA A 259 19.94 -7.51 -18.07
C ALA A 259 20.47 -8.96 -17.96
N GLU A 260 21.71 -9.14 -17.47
CA GLU A 260 22.30 -10.44 -17.22
C GLU A 260 21.58 -11.18 -16.09
N ASP A 261 21.33 -10.52 -14.95
CA ASP A 261 20.55 -11.09 -13.84
C ASP A 261 19.16 -11.52 -14.29
N LYS A 262 18.49 -10.70 -15.10
CA LYS A 262 17.16 -11.01 -15.65
C LYS A 262 17.18 -12.26 -16.53
N SER A 263 18.22 -12.40 -17.35
CA SER A 263 18.41 -13.62 -18.16
C SER A 263 18.65 -14.85 -17.29
N LEU A 264 19.50 -14.73 -16.26
CA LEU A 264 19.74 -15.79 -15.29
C LEU A 264 18.47 -16.18 -14.54
N MET A 265 17.70 -15.19 -14.06
CA MET A 265 16.41 -15.42 -13.38
C MET A 265 15.45 -16.21 -14.26
N ASN A 266 15.27 -15.81 -15.53
CA ASN A 266 14.41 -16.52 -16.47
C ASN A 266 14.86 -17.96 -16.70
N ASN A 267 16.17 -18.15 -16.92
CA ASN A 267 16.75 -19.49 -17.10
C ASN A 267 16.56 -20.37 -15.87
N TYR A 268 16.70 -19.78 -14.67
CA TYR A 268 16.50 -20.50 -13.42
C TYR A 268 15.04 -20.96 -13.22
N VAL A 269 14.07 -20.11 -13.57
CA VAL A 269 12.64 -20.43 -13.48
C VAL A 269 12.26 -21.57 -14.43
N VAL A 270 12.76 -21.54 -15.66
CA VAL A 270 12.42 -22.57 -16.67
C VAL A 270 13.23 -23.86 -16.54
N ALA A 271 14.31 -23.85 -15.73
CA ALA A 271 15.11 -25.06 -15.50
C ALA A 271 14.28 -26.12 -14.75
N ASN A 272 14.21 -27.32 -15.32
CA ASN A 272 13.39 -28.43 -14.82
C ASN A 272 14.15 -29.41 -13.93
N THR A 273 15.49 -29.38 -13.95
CA THR A 273 16.31 -30.29 -13.14
C THR A 273 17.05 -29.54 -12.03
N MET A 274 17.30 -30.24 -10.92
CA MET A 274 18.10 -29.72 -9.81
C MET A 274 19.50 -29.31 -10.31
N GLN A 275 20.14 -30.13 -11.14
CA GLN A 275 21.48 -29.87 -11.65
C GLN A 275 21.56 -28.58 -12.47
N ASP A 276 20.56 -28.30 -13.30
CA ASP A 276 20.52 -27.07 -14.08
C ASP A 276 20.26 -25.85 -13.19
N LYS A 277 19.38 -25.96 -12.19
CA LYS A 277 19.20 -24.91 -11.18
C LYS A 277 20.47 -24.62 -10.40
N LEU A 278 21.21 -25.66 -9.98
CA LEU A 278 22.48 -25.53 -9.26
C LEU A 278 23.57 -24.85 -10.10
N LYS A 279 23.66 -25.16 -11.41
CA LYS A 279 24.57 -24.48 -12.33
C LYS A 279 24.29 -22.95 -12.36
N ILE A 280 23.02 -22.58 -12.50
CA ILE A 280 22.61 -21.17 -12.59
C ILE A 280 22.78 -20.47 -11.23
N HIS A 281 22.40 -21.13 -10.13
CA HIS A 281 22.51 -20.61 -8.76
C HIS A 281 23.91 -20.08 -8.43
N LYS A 282 24.97 -20.73 -8.93
CA LYS A 282 26.36 -20.32 -8.70
C LYS A 282 26.69 -18.94 -9.24
N HIS A 283 25.93 -18.44 -10.19
CA HIS A 283 26.13 -17.12 -10.81
C HIS A 283 25.37 -16.00 -10.10
N PHE A 284 24.39 -16.30 -9.27
CA PHE A 284 23.68 -15.29 -8.49
C PHE A 284 24.52 -14.72 -7.36
N LYS A 285 24.29 -13.43 -7.05
CA LYS A 285 24.95 -12.70 -5.96
C LYS A 285 23.90 -11.99 -5.09
N GLY A 286 24.30 -11.63 -3.86
CA GLY A 286 23.48 -10.87 -2.93
C GLY A 286 22.08 -11.45 -2.73
N PRO A 287 21.02 -10.63 -2.74
CA PRO A 287 19.66 -11.09 -2.51
C PRO A 287 19.18 -12.18 -3.47
N LEU A 288 19.57 -12.12 -4.75
CA LEU A 288 19.18 -13.15 -5.73
C LEU A 288 19.79 -14.52 -5.40
N LYS A 289 21.00 -14.55 -4.85
CA LYS A 289 21.60 -15.79 -4.40
C LYS A 289 20.83 -16.40 -3.24
N HIS A 290 20.46 -15.58 -2.24
CA HIS A 290 19.62 -16.02 -1.12
C HIS A 290 18.27 -16.56 -1.59
N LEU A 291 17.57 -15.84 -2.46
CA LEU A 291 16.27 -16.28 -2.97
C LEU A 291 16.35 -17.60 -3.75
N SER A 292 17.37 -17.76 -4.60
CA SER A 292 17.59 -19.01 -5.34
C SER A 292 17.96 -20.18 -4.41
N GLU A 293 18.69 -19.91 -3.32
CA GLU A 293 19.02 -20.87 -2.27
C GLU A 293 17.77 -21.37 -1.55
N MET A 294 16.85 -20.46 -1.21
CA MET A 294 15.54 -20.81 -0.60
C MET A 294 14.68 -21.64 -1.54
N ILE A 295 14.66 -21.33 -2.85
CA ILE A 295 13.96 -22.16 -3.85
C ILE A 295 14.54 -23.56 -3.95
N LEU A 296 15.88 -23.69 -3.90
CA LEU A 296 16.55 -24.99 -3.89
C LEU A 296 16.17 -25.79 -2.63
N LEU A 297 16.19 -25.14 -1.47
CA LEU A 297 15.81 -25.77 -0.21
C LEU A 297 14.36 -26.27 -0.23
N ASP A 298 13.42 -25.44 -0.70
CA ASP A 298 12.01 -25.81 -0.78
C ASP A 298 11.71 -26.95 -1.76
N ASN A 299 12.46 -27.03 -2.86
CA ASN A 299 12.20 -28.02 -3.90
C ASN A 299 12.94 -29.33 -3.70
N TYR A 300 14.12 -29.30 -3.10
CA TYR A 300 15.05 -30.42 -3.09
C TYR A 300 15.64 -30.73 -1.71
N ASP A 301 15.32 -29.88 -0.72
CA ASP A 301 15.83 -29.99 0.65
C ASP A 301 17.35 -30.25 0.67
N LYS A 302 17.83 -31.19 1.50
CA LYS A 302 19.25 -31.53 1.64
C LYS A 302 19.92 -32.03 0.36
N GLU A 303 19.14 -32.49 -0.62
CA GLU A 303 19.71 -33.06 -1.85
C GLU A 303 20.44 -32.02 -2.71
N ALA A 304 20.05 -30.75 -2.58
CA ALA A 304 20.64 -29.64 -3.34
C ALA A 304 21.92 -29.07 -2.74
N PHE A 305 22.34 -29.53 -1.55
CA PHE A 305 23.42 -28.91 -0.77
C PHE A 305 24.47 -29.91 -0.32
N SER A 306 25.70 -29.44 -0.13
CA SER A 306 26.64 -30.16 0.74
C SER A 306 26.13 -30.14 2.19
N LYS A 307 26.67 -31.05 3.02
CA LYS A 307 26.29 -31.11 4.44
C LYS A 307 26.55 -29.78 5.16
N GLU A 308 27.67 -29.15 4.86
CA GLU A 308 28.10 -27.86 5.44
C GLU A 308 27.16 -26.72 4.99
N GLU A 309 26.82 -26.66 3.70
CA GLU A 309 25.92 -25.65 3.16
C GLU A 309 24.52 -25.83 3.74
N TYR A 310 23.99 -27.03 3.79
CA TYR A 310 22.69 -27.34 4.36
C TYR A 310 22.61 -26.90 5.83
N THR A 311 23.62 -27.30 6.64
CA THR A 311 23.68 -26.90 8.05
C THR A 311 23.75 -25.38 8.21
N ARG A 312 24.53 -24.68 7.38
CA ARG A 312 24.60 -23.21 7.40
C ARG A 312 23.24 -22.58 7.11
N VAL A 313 22.57 -23.02 6.05
CA VAL A 313 21.25 -22.47 5.62
C VAL A 313 20.20 -22.73 6.70
N ARG A 314 20.12 -23.95 7.21
CA ARG A 314 19.15 -24.31 8.27
C ARG A 314 19.41 -23.53 9.55
N LYS A 315 20.67 -23.37 9.93
CA LYS A 315 21.07 -22.58 11.09
C LYS A 315 20.67 -21.11 10.96
N ASP A 316 20.83 -20.50 9.78
CA ASP A 316 20.42 -19.13 9.54
C ASP A 316 18.89 -18.96 9.66
N ILE A 317 18.12 -19.86 9.05
CA ILE A 317 16.67 -19.90 9.17
C ILE A 317 16.24 -20.07 10.63
N SER A 318 16.86 -21.02 11.35
CA SER A 318 16.52 -21.31 12.75
C SER A 318 16.77 -20.13 13.67
N ARG A 319 17.90 -19.43 13.52
CA ARG A 319 18.20 -18.21 14.27
C ARG A 319 17.15 -17.13 14.06
N ARG A 320 16.67 -16.96 12.83
CA ARG A 320 15.63 -15.99 12.51
C ARG A 320 14.28 -16.38 13.08
N LEU A 321 13.85 -17.64 12.92
CA LEU A 321 12.55 -18.12 13.39
C LEU A 321 12.44 -18.21 14.92
N LEU A 322 13.54 -18.57 15.60
CA LEU A 322 13.59 -18.70 17.06
C LEU A 322 14.10 -17.43 17.78
N SER A 323 14.29 -16.32 17.05
CA SER A 323 14.71 -15.05 17.65
C SER A 323 13.70 -14.58 18.70
N THR A 324 14.22 -14.19 19.87
CA THR A 324 13.44 -13.51 20.92
C THR A 324 13.57 -11.98 20.86
N SER A 325 14.39 -11.48 19.94
CA SER A 325 14.54 -10.05 19.67
C SER A 325 13.34 -9.56 18.83
N LYS A 326 13.11 -8.25 18.88
CA LYS A 326 12.08 -7.63 18.03
C LYS A 326 12.54 -7.65 16.57
N GLU A 327 11.90 -8.51 15.77
CA GLU A 327 12.16 -8.64 14.34
C GLU A 327 11.13 -7.87 13.49
N ALA A 328 11.40 -7.73 12.19
CA ALA A 328 10.45 -7.15 11.23
C ALA A 328 9.29 -8.11 10.88
N PHE A 329 9.38 -9.37 11.28
CA PHE A 329 8.41 -10.44 11.04
C PHE A 329 8.08 -11.17 12.35
N PRO A 330 6.91 -11.85 12.46
CA PRO A 330 6.57 -12.65 13.63
C PRO A 330 7.49 -13.87 13.75
N THR A 331 8.15 -14.02 14.89
CA THR A 331 8.96 -15.20 15.24
C THR A 331 8.11 -16.29 15.85
N ILE A 332 8.65 -17.49 16.03
CA ILE A 332 7.95 -18.58 16.75
C ILE A 332 7.63 -18.16 18.19
N PRO A 333 8.56 -17.57 18.98
CA PRO A 333 8.23 -17.03 20.31
C PRO A 333 7.10 -15.98 20.31
N ASP A 334 7.08 -15.07 19.31
CA ASP A 334 5.98 -14.09 19.17
C ASP A 334 4.64 -14.80 18.91
N ALA A 335 4.65 -15.81 18.04
CA ALA A 335 3.47 -16.57 17.69
C ALA A 335 2.94 -17.37 18.91
N MET A 336 3.81 -17.96 19.73
CA MET A 336 3.44 -18.63 20.97
C MET A 336 2.83 -17.66 21.98
N SER A 337 3.43 -16.49 22.17
CA SER A 337 2.87 -15.45 23.04
C SER A 337 1.50 -14.99 22.55
N ARG A 338 1.28 -14.91 21.24
CA ARG A 338 -0.04 -14.59 20.67
C ARG A 338 -1.05 -15.72 20.87
N ILE A 339 -0.63 -16.99 20.85
CA ILE A 339 -1.48 -18.15 21.17
C ILE A 339 -2.04 -18.03 22.60
N ASP A 340 -1.21 -17.68 23.57
CA ASP A 340 -1.65 -17.53 24.97
C ASP A 340 -2.71 -16.43 25.10
N SER A 341 -2.50 -15.30 24.43
CA SER A 341 -3.50 -14.22 24.36
C SER A 341 -4.81 -14.70 23.72
N LEU A 342 -4.72 -15.45 22.62
CA LEU A 342 -5.91 -15.97 21.92
C LEU A 342 -6.68 -17.02 22.73
N ARG A 343 -6.03 -17.82 23.55
CA ARG A 343 -6.67 -18.75 24.49
C ARG A 343 -7.55 -17.98 25.47
N GLU A 344 -7.01 -16.94 26.07
CA GLU A 344 -7.76 -16.12 27.02
C GLU A 344 -8.92 -15.36 26.36
N GLU A 345 -8.67 -14.74 25.19
CA GLU A 345 -9.71 -14.05 24.42
C GLU A 345 -10.88 -14.95 23.99
N ASN A 346 -10.66 -16.25 23.86
CA ASN A 346 -11.65 -17.21 23.33
C ASN A 346 -11.99 -18.35 24.30
N LYS A 347 -11.75 -18.18 25.60
CA LYS A 347 -11.97 -19.22 26.62
C LYS A 347 -13.36 -19.80 26.61
N ASP A 348 -14.38 -19.05 26.22
CA ASP A 348 -15.77 -19.47 26.15
C ASP A 348 -16.18 -20.08 24.79
N ASN A 349 -15.22 -20.29 23.87
CA ASN A 349 -15.49 -20.81 22.53
C ASN A 349 -14.68 -22.10 22.24
N PRO A 350 -15.24 -23.30 22.54
CA PRO A 350 -14.52 -24.57 22.39
C PRO A 350 -14.04 -24.86 20.97
N ALA A 351 -14.81 -24.44 19.95
CA ALA A 351 -14.45 -24.67 18.55
C ALA A 351 -13.23 -23.84 18.13
N LYS A 352 -13.11 -22.61 18.63
CA LYS A 352 -11.92 -21.78 18.40
C LYS A 352 -10.73 -22.27 19.22
N LEU A 353 -10.92 -22.63 20.48
CA LEU A 353 -9.86 -23.20 21.32
C LEU A 353 -9.23 -24.43 20.66
N LYS A 354 -10.02 -25.34 20.11
CA LYS A 354 -9.48 -26.50 19.37
C LYS A 354 -8.59 -26.10 18.20
N LYS A 355 -8.93 -25.05 17.46
CA LYS A 355 -8.08 -24.54 16.36
C LYS A 355 -6.80 -23.93 16.90
N ILE A 356 -6.87 -23.18 17.99
CA ILE A 356 -5.72 -22.55 18.65
C ILE A 356 -4.76 -23.62 19.13
N GLU A 357 -5.25 -24.70 19.76
CA GLU A 357 -4.41 -25.81 20.22
C GLU A 357 -3.72 -26.56 19.05
N ASN A 358 -4.41 -26.72 17.93
CA ASN A 358 -3.78 -27.31 16.74
C ASN A 358 -2.64 -26.46 16.19
N ILE A 359 -2.78 -25.11 16.22
CA ILE A 359 -1.73 -24.20 15.82
C ILE A 359 -0.57 -24.27 16.82
N ASN A 360 -0.87 -24.31 18.12
CA ASN A 360 0.16 -24.44 19.16
C ASN A 360 1.03 -25.69 18.98
N LYS A 361 0.40 -26.85 18.77
CA LYS A 361 1.11 -28.10 18.50
C LYS A 361 2.01 -28.00 17.27
N HIS A 362 1.58 -27.30 16.24
CA HIS A 362 2.41 -27.09 15.04
C HIS A 362 3.62 -26.20 15.35
N LEU A 363 3.42 -25.14 16.17
CA LEU A 363 4.54 -24.29 16.60
C LEU A 363 5.54 -25.05 17.48
N GLU A 364 5.09 -25.96 18.33
CA GLU A 364 5.96 -26.84 19.13
C GLU A 364 6.81 -27.73 18.24
N ILE A 365 6.22 -28.37 17.23
CA ILE A 365 6.95 -29.19 16.25
C ILE A 365 7.99 -28.35 15.51
N LEU A 366 7.61 -27.17 15.04
CA LEU A 366 8.53 -26.25 14.35
C LEU A 366 9.68 -25.82 15.28
N THR A 367 9.40 -25.61 16.56
CA THR A 367 10.45 -25.27 17.54
C THR A 367 11.46 -26.39 17.64
N GLU A 368 11.01 -27.63 17.88
CA GLU A 368 11.88 -28.80 17.98
C GLU A 368 12.74 -28.99 16.72
N GLU A 369 12.11 -28.91 15.53
CA GLU A 369 12.81 -29.03 14.24
C GLU A 369 13.90 -27.96 14.05
N HIS A 370 13.69 -26.75 14.54
CA HIS A 370 14.64 -25.66 14.37
C HIS A 370 15.69 -25.59 15.47
N GLU A 371 15.42 -26.07 16.67
CA GLU A 371 16.40 -26.15 17.76
C GLU A 371 17.56 -27.09 17.43
N GLU A 372 17.35 -28.12 16.61
CA GLU A 372 18.41 -29.04 16.15
C GLU A 372 19.57 -28.35 15.41
N TYR A 373 19.34 -27.15 14.86
CA TYR A 373 20.30 -26.40 14.04
C TYR A 373 20.96 -25.23 14.79
N LEU A 374 20.59 -24.94 16.03
CA LEU A 374 21.22 -23.88 16.83
C LEU A 374 22.41 -24.38 17.60
#